data_a7dbc506c8b4c09803b0cd4c10ed066b
#
_entry.id   a7dbc506c8b4c09803b0cd4c10ed066b
#
_cell.length_a   1.000
_cell.length_b   1.000
_cell.length_c   1.000
_cell.angle_alpha   90.00
_cell.angle_beta   90.00
_cell.angle_gamma   90.00
#
_symmetry.space_group_name_H-M   'P 1'
#
loop_
_entity.id
_entity.type
_entity.pdbx_description
1 polymer ?
#
loop_
_entity_poly.entity_id
_entity_poly.type
_entity_poly.pdbx_seq_one_letter_code
_entity_poly.pdbx_strand_id
1 'polypeptide(L)'
;MNSKKKFIIIALVFVLILAGAYVLYNKLSDGAAREQLAGQDENQNENGEEQTDNERHDEKTKAPDFAVYDEEGNKKGLSDYLGKPVIINFWASWCGPCKMEMPDFDKVYKELGDEIQFMMINLTDGSRETKETAGAYIKEQGFSLPVFYDLDNEAVNIYGAYSIPMTFFIDE
;
A
#
# COMPACT_ATOMS: atom_id res chain seq x y z
N MET A 1 38.57 0.10 44.32
CA MET A 1 38.20 -0.94 43.34
C MET A 1 38.80 -0.53 41.99
N ASN A 2 39.71 -1.33 41.41
CA ASN A 2 40.46 -0.99 40.19
C ASN A 2 39.50 -0.78 39.02
N SER A 3 39.75 0.26 38.21
CA SER A 3 38.95 0.60 37.01
C SER A 3 38.66 -0.63 36.12
N LYS A 4 39.65 -1.49 35.91
CA LYS A 4 39.47 -2.74 35.14
C LYS A 4 38.42 -3.68 35.71
N LYS A 5 38.32 -3.81 37.06
CA LYS A 5 37.30 -4.63 37.73
C LYS A 5 35.90 -4.07 37.55
N LYS A 6 35.74 -2.71 37.51
CA LYS A 6 34.45 -2.05 37.24
C LYS A 6 33.99 -2.34 35.83
N PHE A 7 34.88 -2.26 34.84
CA PHE A 7 34.56 -2.58 33.44
C PHE A 7 34.11 -4.01 33.24
N ILE A 8 34.80 -4.98 33.90
CA ILE A 8 34.43 -6.39 33.82
C ILE A 8 33.04 -6.64 34.44
N ILE A 9 32.74 -6.01 35.57
CA ILE A 9 31.43 -6.14 36.20
C ILE A 9 30.32 -5.56 35.32
N ILE A 10 30.54 -4.39 34.73
CA ILE A 10 29.58 -3.75 33.82
C ILE A 10 29.33 -4.63 32.59
N ALA A 11 30.39 -5.19 31.99
CA ALA A 11 30.28 -6.09 30.85
C ALA A 11 29.49 -7.36 31.19
N LEU A 12 29.73 -7.96 32.37
CA LEU A 12 28.97 -9.13 32.80
C LEU A 12 27.50 -8.83 33.06
N VAL A 13 27.18 -7.69 33.66
CA VAL A 13 25.78 -7.25 33.87
C VAL A 13 25.09 -7.02 32.52
N PHE A 14 25.78 -6.42 31.56
CA PHE A 14 25.22 -6.19 30.22
C PHE A 14 24.92 -7.51 29.50
N VAL A 15 25.82 -8.49 29.55
CA VAL A 15 25.60 -9.83 29.00
C VAL A 15 24.39 -10.51 29.63
N LEU A 16 24.22 -10.39 30.96
CA LEU A 16 23.07 -10.97 31.68
C LEU A 16 21.76 -10.31 31.28
N ILE A 17 21.75 -8.98 31.05
CA ILE A 17 20.56 -8.25 30.56
C ILE A 17 20.19 -8.72 29.15
N LEU A 18 21.17 -8.86 28.25
CA LEU A 18 20.92 -9.34 26.88
C LEU A 18 20.40 -10.79 26.86
N ALA A 19 20.98 -11.66 27.70
CA ALA A 19 20.51 -13.05 27.84
C ALA A 19 19.05 -13.09 28.38
N GLY A 20 18.74 -12.27 29.38
CA GLY A 20 17.39 -12.15 29.93
C GLY A 20 16.38 -11.63 28.91
N ALA A 21 16.74 -10.61 28.12
CA ALA A 21 15.93 -10.07 27.05
C ALA A 21 15.68 -11.10 25.93
N TYR A 22 16.68 -11.89 25.58
CA TYR A 22 16.56 -12.97 24.59
C TYR A 22 15.59 -14.07 25.03
N VAL A 23 15.69 -14.51 26.29
CA VAL A 23 14.78 -15.52 26.87
C VAL A 23 13.36 -14.99 26.94
N LEU A 24 13.19 -13.71 27.34
CA LEU A 24 11.88 -13.07 27.41
C LEU A 24 11.25 -12.93 25.99
N TYR A 25 12.05 -12.53 25.01
CA TYR A 25 11.62 -12.43 23.60
C TYR A 25 11.12 -13.78 23.07
N ASN A 26 11.89 -14.87 23.27
CA ASN A 26 11.47 -16.20 22.82
C ASN A 26 10.19 -16.68 23.53
N LYS A 27 10.06 -16.40 24.84
CA LYS A 27 8.87 -16.80 25.59
C LYS A 27 7.61 -16.02 25.19
N LEU A 28 7.73 -14.74 24.79
CA LEU A 28 6.61 -13.96 24.29
C LEU A 28 6.25 -14.35 22.84
N SER A 29 7.24 -14.66 21.99
CA SER A 29 6.97 -15.09 20.62
C SER A 29 6.25 -16.44 20.55
N ASP A 30 6.58 -17.38 21.42
CA ASP A 30 5.89 -18.67 21.54
C ASP A 30 4.43 -18.52 22.06
N GLY A 31 4.19 -17.51 22.91
CA GLY A 31 2.85 -17.19 23.41
C GLY A 31 1.93 -16.59 22.34
N ALA A 32 2.45 -15.65 21.54
CA ALA A 32 1.69 -14.99 20.49
C ALA A 32 1.30 -15.95 19.34
N ALA A 33 2.17 -16.93 19.02
CA ALA A 33 1.86 -17.94 18.01
C ALA A 33 0.78 -18.93 18.44
N ARG A 34 0.62 -19.17 19.77
CA ARG A 34 -0.41 -20.08 20.30
C ARG A 34 -1.79 -19.44 20.41
N GLU A 35 -1.87 -18.15 20.65
CA GLU A 35 -3.16 -17.45 20.75
C GLU A 35 -3.86 -17.26 19.40
N GLN A 36 -3.12 -17.22 18.29
CA GLN A 36 -3.72 -17.18 16.95
C GLN A 36 -4.24 -18.54 16.45
N LEU A 37 -3.83 -19.66 17.08
CA LEU A 37 -4.29 -21.00 16.71
C LEU A 37 -5.41 -21.54 17.63
N ALA A 38 -5.71 -20.88 18.75
CA ALA A 38 -6.71 -21.32 19.73
C ALA A 38 -8.11 -20.70 19.56
N GLY A 39 -8.30 -19.86 18.52
CA GLY A 39 -9.56 -19.17 18.24
C GLY A 39 -10.47 -19.83 17.19
N GLN A 40 -10.15 -21.04 16.74
CA GLN A 40 -10.96 -21.75 15.72
C GLN A 40 -11.15 -23.22 16.03
N ASP A 41 -11.75 -23.57 17.14
CA ASP A 41 -12.35 -24.90 17.31
C ASP A 41 -13.33 -24.87 18.47
N GLU A 42 -14.59 -24.61 18.18
CA GLU A 42 -15.75 -25.20 18.87
C GLU A 42 -17.01 -24.94 18.02
N ASN A 43 -17.24 -25.77 17.02
CA ASN A 43 -18.58 -26.26 16.71
C ASN A 43 -18.50 -27.56 15.89
N GLN A 44 -18.41 -28.70 16.59
CA GLN A 44 -18.64 -29.99 15.99
C GLN A 44 -20.15 -30.19 15.85
N ASN A 45 -20.61 -30.32 14.63
CA ASN A 45 -21.79 -31.12 14.34
C ASN A 45 -21.47 -32.07 13.18
N GLU A 46 -21.46 -33.37 13.51
CA GLU A 46 -21.26 -34.47 12.60
C GLU A 46 -22.40 -34.50 11.58
N ASN A 47 -22.06 -34.46 10.30
CA ASN A 47 -22.70 -35.31 9.26
C ASN A 47 -21.77 -35.28 8.05
N GLY A 48 -21.29 -36.47 7.71
CA GLY A 48 -20.47 -36.67 6.53
C GLY A 48 -21.27 -36.46 5.25
N GLU A 49 -20.58 -35.81 4.31
CA GLU A 49 -20.77 -36.05 2.88
C GLU A 49 -19.67 -35.32 2.12
N GLU A 50 -18.99 -36.07 1.28
CA GLU A 50 -18.16 -35.74 0.12
C GLU A 50 -17.51 -34.33 0.06
N GLN A 51 -16.16 -34.35 0.12
CA GLN A 51 -15.31 -33.27 -0.34
C GLN A 51 -15.54 -33.02 -1.83
N THR A 52 -16.41 -32.08 -2.13
CA THR A 52 -16.37 -31.38 -3.39
C THR A 52 -15.32 -30.29 -3.27
N ASP A 53 -14.38 -30.37 -4.19
CA ASP A 53 -13.41 -29.32 -4.49
C ASP A 53 -14.07 -27.94 -4.35
N ASN A 54 -13.69 -27.19 -3.32
CA ASN A 54 -14.16 -25.83 -3.13
C ASN A 54 -13.41 -24.99 -4.16
N GLU A 55 -13.95 -24.93 -5.38
CA GLU A 55 -13.67 -23.85 -6.30
C GLU A 55 -13.87 -22.55 -5.49
N ARG A 56 -12.76 -21.88 -5.14
CA ARG A 56 -12.82 -20.48 -4.74
C ARG A 56 -13.48 -19.75 -5.90
N HIS A 57 -14.78 -19.55 -5.77
CA HIS A 57 -15.48 -18.57 -6.55
C HIS A 57 -14.80 -17.23 -6.18
N ASP A 58 -13.87 -16.80 -7.00
CA ASP A 58 -13.42 -15.41 -7.02
C ASP A 58 -14.65 -14.59 -7.44
N GLU A 59 -15.47 -14.24 -6.46
CA GLU A 59 -16.53 -13.28 -6.63
C GLU A 59 -15.82 -11.96 -6.97
N LYS A 60 -15.76 -11.66 -8.28
CA LYS A 60 -15.15 -10.41 -8.77
C LYS A 60 -15.82 -9.26 -8.06
N THR A 61 -15.08 -8.64 -7.15
CA THR A 61 -15.56 -7.45 -6.43
C THR A 61 -15.45 -6.27 -7.38
N LYS A 62 -16.59 -5.64 -7.69
CA LYS A 62 -16.60 -4.45 -8.53
C LYS A 62 -15.78 -3.34 -7.86
N ALA A 63 -14.82 -2.77 -8.60
CA ALA A 63 -14.06 -1.62 -8.14
C ALA A 63 -15.00 -0.43 -7.87
N PRO A 64 -14.94 0.19 -6.68
CA PRO A 64 -15.78 1.35 -6.37
C PRO A 64 -15.40 2.54 -7.26
N ASP A 65 -16.41 3.26 -7.75
CA ASP A 65 -16.20 4.49 -8.50
C ASP A 65 -15.84 5.64 -7.57
N PHE A 66 -15.15 6.63 -8.10
CA PHE A 66 -14.72 7.84 -7.40
C PHE A 66 -14.64 9.01 -8.38
N ALA A 67 -14.46 10.22 -7.88
CA ALA A 67 -14.22 11.39 -8.69
C ALA A 67 -12.89 12.07 -8.37
N VAL A 68 -12.17 12.45 -9.40
CA VAL A 68 -10.93 13.22 -9.39
C VAL A 68 -10.99 14.30 -10.47
N TYR A 69 -9.97 15.13 -10.59
CA TYR A 69 -9.93 16.23 -11.56
C TYR A 69 -8.70 16.08 -12.47
N ASP A 70 -8.89 16.32 -13.78
CA ASP A 70 -7.80 16.37 -14.75
C ASP A 70 -7.00 17.71 -14.68
N GLU A 71 -6.03 17.88 -15.57
CA GLU A 71 -5.21 19.11 -15.62
C GLU A 71 -6.04 20.35 -15.96
N GLU A 72 -7.10 20.20 -16.75
CA GLU A 72 -8.01 21.28 -17.13
C GLU A 72 -9.06 21.58 -16.04
N GLY A 73 -9.13 20.75 -15.01
CA GLY A 73 -10.10 20.88 -13.91
C GLY A 73 -11.44 20.23 -14.20
N ASN A 74 -11.55 19.38 -15.23
CA ASN A 74 -12.76 18.60 -15.48
C ASN A 74 -12.84 17.42 -14.52
N LYS A 75 -14.04 17.14 -14.02
CA LYS A 75 -14.30 15.99 -13.17
C LYS A 75 -14.24 14.69 -13.98
N LYS A 76 -13.51 13.70 -13.47
CA LYS A 76 -13.32 12.37 -14.07
C LYS A 76 -13.59 11.30 -13.02
N GLY A 77 -14.23 10.20 -13.44
CA GLY A 77 -14.44 9.03 -12.61
C GLY A 77 -13.70 7.79 -13.12
N LEU A 78 -13.58 6.75 -12.31
CA LEU A 78 -13.11 5.45 -12.78
C LEU A 78 -14.02 4.94 -13.92
N SER A 79 -15.33 5.16 -13.81
CA SER A 79 -16.32 4.77 -14.80
C SER A 79 -16.09 5.34 -16.20
N ASP A 80 -15.38 6.47 -16.33
CA ASP A 80 -15.03 7.08 -17.63
C ASP A 80 -13.94 6.29 -18.36
N TYR A 81 -13.24 5.37 -17.68
CA TYR A 81 -12.06 4.65 -18.17
C TYR A 81 -12.28 3.13 -18.28
N LEU A 82 -13.48 2.63 -17.96
CA LEU A 82 -13.82 1.21 -18.09
C LEU A 82 -13.87 0.75 -19.54
N GLY A 83 -13.69 -0.58 -19.75
CA GLY A 83 -13.63 -1.21 -21.08
C GLY A 83 -12.21 -1.50 -21.55
N LYS A 84 -11.22 -1.17 -20.73
CA LYS A 84 -9.83 -1.63 -20.79
C LYS A 84 -9.35 -1.83 -19.37
N PRO A 85 -8.31 -2.63 -19.13
CA PRO A 85 -7.68 -2.70 -17.83
C PRO A 85 -7.22 -1.30 -17.37
N VAL A 86 -7.41 -0.98 -16.09
CA VAL A 86 -7.01 0.31 -15.51
C VAL A 86 -5.96 0.10 -14.42
N ILE A 87 -4.89 0.88 -14.48
CA ILE A 87 -3.91 0.99 -13.40
C ILE A 87 -4.18 2.30 -12.67
N ILE A 88 -4.53 2.20 -11.38
CA ILE A 88 -4.67 3.34 -10.49
C ILE A 88 -3.44 3.38 -9.58
N ASN A 89 -2.68 4.48 -9.59
CA ASN A 89 -1.56 4.69 -8.67
C ASN A 89 -1.75 5.97 -7.88
N PHE A 90 -1.72 5.86 -6.55
CA PHE A 90 -1.79 7.00 -5.63
C PHE A 90 -0.39 7.47 -5.28
N TRP A 91 -0.13 8.77 -5.47
CA TRP A 91 1.21 9.36 -5.32
C TRP A 91 1.19 10.82 -4.86
N ALA A 92 2.37 11.34 -4.47
CA ALA A 92 2.58 12.75 -4.21
C ALA A 92 4.03 13.16 -4.55
N SER A 93 4.25 14.44 -4.89
CA SER A 93 5.57 14.95 -5.28
C SER A 93 6.61 14.91 -4.16
N TRP A 94 6.18 14.89 -2.91
CA TRP A 94 7.05 14.76 -1.73
C TRP A 94 7.34 13.31 -1.31
N CYS A 95 6.68 12.33 -1.92
CA CYS A 95 6.81 10.91 -1.59
C CYS A 95 8.05 10.31 -2.26
N GLY A 96 9.08 10.01 -1.49
CA GLY A 96 10.33 9.45 -2.01
C GLY A 96 10.16 8.13 -2.78
N PRO A 97 9.50 7.10 -2.21
CA PRO A 97 9.23 5.84 -2.92
C PRO A 97 8.40 6.03 -4.19
N CYS A 98 7.39 6.93 -4.18
CA CYS A 98 6.59 7.23 -5.37
C CYS A 98 7.47 7.74 -6.52
N LYS A 99 8.41 8.65 -6.22
CA LYS A 99 9.35 9.18 -7.21
C LYS A 99 10.25 8.11 -7.82
N MET A 100 10.57 7.05 -7.07
CA MET A 100 11.42 5.97 -7.57
C MET A 100 10.71 5.07 -8.57
N GLU A 101 9.40 4.87 -8.44
CA GLU A 101 8.63 4.00 -9.35
C GLU A 101 8.09 4.74 -10.59
N MET A 102 7.88 6.07 -10.52
CA MET A 102 7.27 6.84 -11.63
C MET A 102 7.99 6.73 -12.98
N PRO A 103 9.33 6.65 -13.07
CA PRO A 103 10.00 6.43 -14.35
C PRO A 103 9.62 5.10 -15.02
N ASP A 104 9.38 4.04 -14.23
CA ASP A 104 8.95 2.75 -14.74
C ASP A 104 7.49 2.81 -15.22
N PHE A 105 6.60 3.49 -14.48
CA PHE A 105 5.24 3.75 -14.94
C PHE A 105 5.21 4.55 -16.24
N ASP A 106 6.03 5.60 -16.36
CA ASP A 106 6.09 6.42 -17.58
C ASP A 106 6.59 5.61 -18.79
N LYS A 107 7.54 4.71 -18.57
CA LYS A 107 8.02 3.79 -19.61
C LYS A 107 6.90 2.85 -20.06
N VAL A 108 6.22 2.19 -19.12
CA VAL A 108 5.14 1.26 -19.43
C VAL A 108 3.95 1.99 -20.09
N TYR A 109 3.63 3.20 -19.63
CA TYR A 109 2.59 4.02 -20.25
C TYR A 109 2.90 4.34 -21.71
N LYS A 110 4.17 4.68 -22.04
CA LYS A 110 4.58 4.94 -23.42
C LYS A 110 4.51 3.69 -24.32
N GLU A 111 4.63 2.50 -23.72
CA GLU A 111 4.57 1.24 -24.46
C GLU A 111 3.14 0.69 -24.58
N LEU A 112 2.31 0.81 -23.52
CA LEU A 112 1.01 0.13 -23.39
C LEU A 112 -0.17 1.07 -23.14
N GLY A 113 0.00 2.39 -23.16
CA GLY A 113 -1.07 3.35 -22.88
C GLY A 113 -2.27 3.29 -23.84
N ASP A 114 -2.09 2.69 -25.03
CA ASP A 114 -3.21 2.42 -25.95
C ASP A 114 -4.04 1.19 -25.54
N GLU A 115 -3.46 0.26 -24.76
CA GLU A 115 -4.09 -0.99 -24.34
C GLU A 115 -4.60 -0.92 -22.90
N ILE A 116 -3.89 -0.21 -22.03
CA ILE A 116 -4.14 -0.08 -20.59
C ILE A 116 -4.37 1.38 -20.24
N GLN A 117 -5.41 1.68 -19.46
CA GLN A 117 -5.65 3.01 -18.92
C GLN A 117 -4.79 3.23 -17.66
N PHE A 118 -4.20 4.42 -17.54
CA PHE A 118 -3.45 4.82 -16.37
C PHE A 118 -4.17 5.97 -15.67
N MET A 119 -4.33 5.90 -14.37
CA MET A 119 -4.85 6.97 -13.53
C MET A 119 -3.84 7.24 -12.42
N MET A 120 -2.92 8.21 -12.67
CA MET A 120 -1.93 8.62 -11.67
C MET A 120 -2.56 9.67 -10.75
N ILE A 121 -3.17 9.21 -9.65
CA ILE A 121 -3.96 10.04 -8.72
C ILE A 121 -3.04 10.71 -7.72
N ASN A 122 -2.91 12.01 -7.79
CA ASN A 122 -2.14 12.83 -6.85
C ASN A 122 -2.98 13.14 -5.62
N LEU A 123 -2.40 12.90 -4.41
CA LEU A 123 -3.01 13.24 -3.14
C LEU A 123 -2.89 14.76 -2.89
N THR A 124 -3.77 15.52 -3.51
CA THR A 124 -3.76 16.99 -3.50
C THR A 124 -4.46 17.52 -2.25
N ASP A 125 -3.72 17.70 -1.15
CA ASP A 125 -4.25 18.15 0.14
C ASP A 125 -4.40 19.69 0.25
N GLY A 126 -4.00 20.43 -0.78
CA GLY A 126 -4.07 21.89 -0.85
C GLY A 126 -3.07 22.62 0.05
N SER A 127 -2.20 21.92 0.74
CA SER A 127 -1.23 22.48 1.68
C SER A 127 0.18 21.97 1.39
N ARG A 128 0.47 20.70 1.68
CA ARG A 128 1.77 20.08 1.41
C ARG A 128 1.91 19.68 -0.06
N GLU A 129 0.79 19.30 -0.67
CA GLU A 129 0.68 18.91 -2.08
C GLU A 129 -0.43 19.71 -2.74
N THR A 130 -0.07 20.45 -3.78
CA THR A 130 -1.01 21.22 -4.60
C THR A 130 -0.95 20.76 -6.04
N LYS A 131 -1.95 21.14 -6.84
CA LYS A 131 -1.95 20.88 -8.28
C LYS A 131 -0.70 21.46 -8.95
N GLU A 132 -0.24 22.64 -8.50
CA GLU A 132 0.93 23.32 -9.03
C GLU A 132 2.23 22.57 -8.68
N THR A 133 2.37 22.06 -7.44
CA THR A 133 3.57 21.31 -7.03
C THR A 133 3.66 19.96 -7.74
N ALA A 134 2.54 19.26 -7.84
CA ALA A 134 2.45 17.99 -8.56
C ALA A 134 2.74 18.16 -10.06
N GLY A 135 2.09 19.12 -10.71
CA GLY A 135 2.30 19.42 -12.14
C GLY A 135 3.72 19.88 -12.44
N ALA A 136 4.32 20.71 -11.57
CA ALA A 136 5.71 21.13 -11.72
C ALA A 136 6.66 19.92 -11.66
N TYR A 137 6.44 18.97 -10.75
CA TYR A 137 7.24 17.75 -10.67
C TYR A 137 7.15 16.91 -11.95
N ILE A 138 5.94 16.63 -12.45
CA ILE A 138 5.72 15.87 -13.69
C ILE A 138 6.45 16.52 -14.87
N LYS A 139 6.32 17.84 -14.99
CA LYS A 139 6.97 18.62 -16.06
C LYS A 139 8.49 18.62 -15.94
N GLU A 140 9.03 18.78 -14.74
CA GLU A 140 10.48 18.75 -14.48
C GLU A 140 11.10 17.41 -14.85
N GLN A 141 10.41 16.30 -14.56
CA GLN A 141 10.85 14.95 -14.90
C GLN A 141 10.61 14.57 -16.37
N GLY A 142 9.79 15.33 -17.10
CA GLY A 142 9.43 15.06 -18.49
C GLY A 142 8.56 13.82 -18.67
N PHE A 143 7.75 13.49 -17.65
CA PHE A 143 6.81 12.37 -17.73
C PHE A 143 5.61 12.69 -18.61
N SER A 144 5.11 11.64 -19.30
CA SER A 144 3.92 11.71 -20.17
C SER A 144 2.69 11.10 -19.50
N LEU A 145 2.80 10.68 -18.25
CA LEU A 145 1.74 10.03 -17.48
C LEU A 145 0.49 10.90 -17.33
N PRO A 146 -0.72 10.35 -17.49
CA PRO A 146 -1.97 11.06 -17.22
C PRO A 146 -2.15 11.24 -15.72
N VAL A 147 -2.14 12.48 -15.25
CA VAL A 147 -2.26 12.84 -13.84
C VAL A 147 -3.66 13.36 -13.53
N PHE A 148 -4.19 12.89 -12.40
CA PHE A 148 -5.44 13.33 -11.83
C PHE A 148 -5.21 13.82 -10.41
N TYR A 149 -6.02 14.80 -9.98
CA TYR A 149 -5.90 15.47 -8.69
C TYR A 149 -7.09 15.13 -7.81
N ASP A 150 -6.85 14.50 -6.66
CA ASP A 150 -7.89 14.17 -5.67
C ASP A 150 -8.13 15.35 -4.72
N LEU A 151 -8.74 16.42 -5.27
CA LEU A 151 -8.97 17.67 -4.56
C LEU A 151 -9.95 17.54 -3.39
N ASP A 152 -10.88 16.58 -3.49
CA ASP A 152 -11.94 16.35 -2.51
C ASP A 152 -11.59 15.18 -1.56
N ASN A 153 -10.41 14.56 -1.71
CA ASN A 153 -10.00 13.34 -1.01
C ASN A 153 -10.97 12.17 -1.19
N GLU A 154 -11.76 12.15 -2.28
CA GLU A 154 -12.77 11.14 -2.52
C GLU A 154 -12.13 9.80 -2.87
N ALA A 155 -11.19 9.80 -3.82
CA ALA A 155 -10.52 8.59 -4.27
C ALA A 155 -9.66 7.96 -3.15
N VAL A 156 -8.89 8.77 -2.42
CA VAL A 156 -8.04 8.28 -1.31
C VAL A 156 -8.88 7.66 -0.19
N ASN A 157 -10.04 8.24 0.12
CA ASN A 157 -10.92 7.71 1.16
C ASN A 157 -11.60 6.40 0.73
N ILE A 158 -12.08 6.31 -0.51
CA ILE A 158 -12.76 5.13 -1.05
C ILE A 158 -11.80 3.95 -1.15
N TYR A 159 -10.56 4.17 -1.61
CA TYR A 159 -9.55 3.13 -1.79
C TYR A 159 -8.67 2.90 -0.55
N GLY A 160 -8.81 3.70 0.50
CA GLY A 160 -8.00 3.61 1.72
C GLY A 160 -6.51 3.92 1.48
N ALA A 161 -6.19 4.73 0.46
CA ALA A 161 -4.83 4.99 -0.01
C ALA A 161 -4.08 6.03 0.86
N TYR A 162 -4.10 5.84 2.19
CA TYR A 162 -3.45 6.76 3.15
C TYR A 162 -1.94 6.55 3.28
N SER A 163 -1.42 5.41 2.80
CA SER A 163 0.01 5.11 2.77
C SER A 163 0.45 4.91 1.34
N ILE A 164 1.20 5.86 0.80
CA ILE A 164 1.63 5.88 -0.60
C ILE A 164 3.12 5.53 -0.76
N PRO A 165 3.53 4.94 -1.90
CA PRO A 165 2.70 4.64 -3.08
C PRO A 165 1.73 3.47 -2.85
N MET A 166 0.58 3.52 -3.51
CA MET A 166 -0.38 2.41 -3.53
C MET A 166 -0.93 2.26 -4.95
N THR A 167 -0.91 1.02 -5.45
CA THR A 167 -1.34 0.71 -6.83
C THR A 167 -2.44 -0.33 -6.83
N PHE A 168 -3.47 -0.10 -7.64
CA PHE A 168 -4.56 -1.03 -7.89
C PHE A 168 -4.60 -1.37 -9.38
N PHE A 169 -4.91 -2.62 -9.67
CA PHE A 169 -5.13 -3.13 -11.01
C PHE A 169 -6.61 -3.51 -11.12
N ILE A 170 -7.31 -2.87 -12.04
CA ILE A 170 -8.73 -3.09 -12.30
C ILE A 170 -8.83 -3.79 -13.65
N ASP A 171 -9.49 -4.93 -13.69
CA ASP A 171 -9.80 -5.64 -14.94
C ASP A 171 -11.00 -4.98 -15.66
N GLU A 172 -11.30 -5.43 -16.88
CA GLU A 172 -12.39 -4.93 -17.72
C GLU A 172 -13.78 -5.10 -17.09
#